data_514b8c290011594a44c662aef8b7c97c
#
_entry.id   514b8c290011594a44c662aef8b7c97c
#
_cell.length_a   1.000
_cell.length_b   1.000
_cell.length_c   1.000
_cell.angle_alpha   90.00
_cell.angle_beta   90.00
_cell.angle_gamma   90.00
#
_symmetry.space_group_name_H-M   'P 1'
#
loop_
_entity.id
_entity.type
_entity.pdbx_description
1 polymer ?
#
loop_
_entity_poly.entity_id
_entity_poly.type
_entity_poly.pdbx_seq_one_letter_code
_entity_poly.pdbx_strand_id
1 'polypeptide(L)'
;LVVVAFECTSEAMQFFRRRILKLDDMERTLLANIIVEARHCFDCRLDNPYLQNMPKKEQEDFTGSEQLIRLYLEQFLIFLTRHQLSMTPSDTVSDSRAIKATKIRNDMEIFRRVIEYMEANLSEKLTIQKICRDNLVSRSQLQKLIMQQTGMGIIEYFSHLKIRAAKEMIRTQKMNFTQISDTLGYSSIHYFSRQFKKITGMTPSDYTSSIKAMSDPETAGK
;
A
#
# COMPACT_ATOMS: atom_id res chain seq x y z
N LEU A 1 -15.39 1.22 -15.69
CA LEU A 1 -16.41 2.21 -15.32
C LEU A 1 -16.80 1.97 -13.86
N VAL A 2 -16.81 3.03 -13.06
CA VAL A 2 -17.34 3.03 -11.68
C VAL A 2 -18.53 3.98 -11.66
N VAL A 3 -19.66 3.52 -11.14
CA VAL A 3 -20.86 4.32 -10.94
C VAL A 3 -21.14 4.38 -9.44
N VAL A 4 -21.23 5.60 -8.90
CA VAL A 4 -21.62 5.86 -7.51
C VAL A 4 -22.92 6.65 -7.55
N ALA A 5 -24.01 6.05 -7.08
CA ALA A 5 -25.31 6.69 -6.99
C ALA A 5 -25.57 7.11 -5.53
N PHE A 6 -25.98 8.35 -5.33
CA PHE A 6 -26.32 8.88 -4.01
C PHE A 6 -27.34 10.02 -4.12
N GLU A 7 -28.05 10.29 -3.05
CA GLU A 7 -29.00 11.40 -2.95
C GLU A 7 -28.42 12.51 -2.08
N CYS A 8 -28.51 13.73 -2.56
CA CYS A 8 -28.07 14.92 -1.82
C CYS A 8 -28.93 16.12 -2.19
N THR A 9 -29.50 16.79 -1.20
CA THR A 9 -30.36 17.96 -1.37
C THR A 9 -29.61 19.29 -1.33
N SER A 10 -28.30 19.28 -1.13
CA SER A 10 -27.47 20.48 -1.04
C SER A 10 -27.39 21.21 -2.39
N GLU A 11 -27.54 22.53 -2.36
CA GLU A 11 -27.37 23.39 -3.54
C GLU A 11 -25.95 23.30 -4.14
N ALA A 12 -24.95 22.94 -3.34
CA ALA A 12 -23.58 22.72 -3.80
C ALA A 12 -23.49 21.63 -4.89
N MET A 13 -24.47 20.72 -4.97
CA MET A 13 -24.53 19.70 -6.01
C MET A 13 -24.79 20.26 -7.42
N GLN A 14 -25.29 21.48 -7.54
CA GLN A 14 -25.41 22.15 -8.83
C GLN A 14 -24.07 22.34 -9.52
N PHE A 15 -22.98 22.42 -8.76
CA PHE A 15 -21.61 22.50 -9.28
C PHE A 15 -21.28 21.31 -10.21
N PHE A 16 -21.76 20.10 -9.91
CA PHE A 16 -21.46 18.89 -10.66
C PHE A 16 -22.38 18.64 -11.85
N ARG A 17 -23.42 19.45 -12.00
CA ARG A 17 -24.44 19.23 -13.01
C ARG A 17 -23.88 19.35 -14.43
N ARG A 18 -23.98 18.28 -15.23
CA ARG A 18 -23.54 18.17 -16.62
C ARG A 18 -22.06 18.54 -16.85
N ARG A 19 -21.19 18.24 -15.90
CA ARG A 19 -19.75 18.48 -16.00
C ARG A 19 -18.99 17.17 -16.13
N ILE A 20 -17.93 17.20 -16.93
CA ILE A 20 -16.90 16.16 -16.99
C ILE A 20 -15.67 16.74 -16.31
N LEU A 21 -15.24 16.12 -15.23
CA LEU A 21 -14.14 16.59 -14.41
C LEU A 21 -12.98 15.61 -14.46
N LYS A 22 -11.76 16.13 -14.44
CA LYS A 22 -10.57 15.29 -14.33
C LYS A 22 -10.30 15.01 -12.86
N LEU A 23 -10.03 13.73 -12.55
CA LEU A 23 -9.68 13.30 -11.21
C LEU A 23 -8.16 13.30 -11.05
N ASP A 24 -7.70 13.82 -9.92
CA ASP A 24 -6.32 13.67 -9.48
C ASP A 24 -6.11 12.32 -8.76
N ASP A 25 -4.88 12.06 -8.31
CA ASP A 25 -4.54 10.80 -7.65
C ASP A 25 -5.24 10.64 -6.28
N MET A 26 -5.53 11.74 -5.58
CA MET A 26 -6.20 11.73 -4.30
C MET A 26 -7.68 11.37 -4.44
N GLU A 27 -8.35 12.00 -5.40
CA GLU A 27 -9.75 11.75 -5.73
C GLU A 27 -9.96 10.30 -6.20
N ARG A 28 -9.01 9.77 -6.99
CA ARG A 28 -8.99 8.35 -7.38
C ARG A 28 -8.82 7.41 -6.18
N THR A 29 -8.00 7.81 -5.21
CA THR A 29 -7.79 7.01 -3.99
C THR A 29 -9.06 6.97 -3.14
N LEU A 30 -9.77 8.09 -3.01
CA LEU A 30 -11.04 8.13 -2.29
C LEU A 30 -12.10 7.24 -2.94
N LEU A 31 -12.18 7.25 -4.29
CA LEU A 31 -13.06 6.31 -5.00
C LEU A 31 -12.66 4.85 -4.78
N ALA A 32 -11.37 4.55 -4.76
CA ALA A 32 -10.89 3.20 -4.46
C ALA A 32 -11.28 2.76 -3.04
N ASN A 33 -11.16 3.65 -2.05
CA ASN A 33 -11.56 3.37 -0.67
C ASN A 33 -13.08 3.12 -0.56
N ILE A 34 -13.91 3.89 -1.28
CA ILE A 34 -15.36 3.63 -1.36
C ILE A 34 -15.63 2.21 -1.89
N ILE A 35 -14.92 1.76 -2.92
CA ILE A 35 -15.10 0.41 -3.49
C ILE A 35 -14.69 -0.67 -2.49
N VAL A 36 -13.62 -0.43 -1.72
CA VAL A 36 -13.16 -1.38 -0.67
C VAL A 36 -14.24 -1.55 0.38
N GLU A 37 -14.71 -0.45 0.95
CA GLU A 37 -15.73 -0.48 1.99
C GLU A 37 -17.07 -1.04 1.46
N ALA A 38 -17.41 -0.74 0.20
CA ALA A 38 -18.60 -1.32 -0.43
C ALA A 38 -18.54 -2.86 -0.53
N ARG A 39 -17.37 -3.45 -0.72
CA ARG A 39 -17.18 -4.91 -0.70
C ARG A 39 -17.36 -5.50 0.69
N HIS A 40 -17.09 -4.75 1.74
CA HIS A 40 -17.33 -5.17 3.12
C HIS A 40 -18.80 -5.03 3.51
N CYS A 41 -19.50 -4.04 2.95
CA CYS A 41 -20.88 -3.69 3.30
C CYS A 41 -21.94 -4.46 2.50
N PHE A 42 -21.71 -4.71 1.19
CA PHE A 42 -22.71 -5.27 0.29
C PHE A 42 -22.40 -6.70 -0.12
N ASP A 43 -23.46 -7.52 -0.15
CA ASP A 43 -23.42 -8.92 -0.62
C ASP A 43 -23.80 -9.00 -2.10
N CYS A 44 -22.98 -8.40 -2.95
CA CYS A 44 -23.19 -8.42 -4.39
C CYS A 44 -21.90 -8.19 -5.16
N ARG A 45 -21.91 -8.58 -6.44
CA ARG A 45 -20.80 -8.30 -7.36
C ARG A 45 -20.89 -6.86 -7.84
N LEU A 46 -20.02 -5.99 -7.31
CA LEU A 46 -19.96 -4.56 -7.65
C LEU A 46 -19.57 -4.28 -9.12
N ASP A 47 -19.14 -5.30 -9.86
CA ASP A 47 -18.79 -5.21 -11.30
C ASP A 47 -19.97 -5.57 -12.22
N ASN A 48 -21.15 -5.84 -11.68
CA ASN A 48 -22.34 -6.13 -12.45
C ASN A 48 -23.06 -4.83 -12.88
N PRO A 49 -23.07 -4.47 -14.18
CA PRO A 49 -23.67 -3.23 -14.66
C PRO A 49 -25.22 -3.24 -14.63
N TYR A 50 -25.83 -4.39 -14.43
CA TYR A 50 -27.30 -4.56 -14.36
C TYR A 50 -27.83 -4.63 -12.94
N LEU A 51 -27.01 -4.34 -11.95
CA LEU A 51 -27.40 -4.39 -10.55
C LEU A 51 -28.40 -3.29 -10.23
N GLN A 52 -29.63 -3.66 -9.89
CA GLN A 52 -30.69 -2.71 -9.52
C GLN A 52 -30.74 -2.47 -8.01
N ASN A 53 -30.40 -3.49 -7.21
CA ASN A 53 -30.36 -3.42 -5.76
C ASN A 53 -29.03 -3.95 -5.23
N MET A 54 -28.51 -3.32 -4.20
CA MET A 54 -27.31 -3.75 -3.49
C MET A 54 -27.71 -4.23 -2.09
N PRO A 55 -28.01 -5.54 -1.92
CA PRO A 55 -28.34 -6.08 -0.60
C PRO A 55 -27.14 -5.90 0.33
N LYS A 56 -27.41 -5.46 1.56
CA LYS A 56 -26.42 -5.40 2.60
C LYS A 56 -26.15 -6.80 3.13
N LYS A 57 -24.92 -7.06 3.57
CA LYS A 57 -24.58 -8.28 4.30
C LYS A 57 -25.34 -8.29 5.64
N GLU A 58 -25.78 -9.47 6.07
CA GLU A 58 -26.40 -9.63 7.39
C GLU A 58 -25.45 -9.30 8.53
N GLN A 59 -24.18 -9.60 8.35
CA GLN A 59 -23.10 -9.15 9.25
C GLN A 59 -22.05 -8.40 8.42
N GLU A 60 -21.73 -7.18 8.84
CA GLU A 60 -20.63 -6.42 8.24
C GLU A 60 -19.30 -7.09 8.56
N ASP A 61 -18.45 -7.30 7.55
CA ASP A 61 -17.10 -7.84 7.75
C ASP A 61 -16.26 -6.92 8.64
N PHE A 62 -16.54 -5.60 8.56
CA PHE A 62 -15.90 -4.57 9.38
C PHE A 62 -16.95 -3.56 9.84
N THR A 63 -16.99 -3.32 11.16
CA THR A 63 -17.91 -2.35 11.75
C THR A 63 -17.66 -0.94 11.22
N GLY A 64 -18.69 -0.28 10.72
CA GLY A 64 -18.63 1.11 10.27
C GLY A 64 -18.29 1.30 8.79
N SER A 65 -18.26 0.25 7.96
CA SER A 65 -17.98 0.37 6.52
C SER A 65 -18.97 1.31 5.82
N GLU A 66 -20.24 1.27 6.13
CA GLU A 66 -21.25 2.19 5.58
C GLU A 66 -20.95 3.66 5.95
N GLN A 67 -20.51 3.90 7.18
CA GLN A 67 -20.10 5.23 7.63
C GLN A 67 -18.87 5.72 6.86
N LEU A 68 -17.89 4.84 6.65
CA LEU A 68 -16.68 5.16 5.89
C LEU A 68 -16.99 5.46 4.41
N ILE A 69 -17.89 4.71 3.78
CA ILE A 69 -18.36 5.02 2.42
C ILE A 69 -18.89 6.45 2.32
N ARG A 70 -19.73 6.86 3.29
CA ARG A 70 -20.29 8.22 3.34
C ARG A 70 -19.19 9.27 3.52
N LEU A 71 -18.27 9.07 4.47
CA LEU A 71 -17.18 10.00 4.74
C LEU A 71 -16.23 10.14 3.54
N TYR A 72 -15.87 9.05 2.87
CA TYR A 72 -15.04 9.09 1.67
C TYR A 72 -15.76 9.77 0.51
N LEU A 73 -17.07 9.58 0.36
CA LEU A 73 -17.85 10.26 -0.67
C LEU A 73 -17.92 11.76 -0.42
N GLU A 74 -18.18 12.19 0.82
CA GLU A 74 -18.18 13.60 1.20
C GLU A 74 -16.82 14.26 0.95
N GLN A 75 -15.73 13.60 1.39
CA GLN A 75 -14.37 14.07 1.12
C GLN A 75 -14.09 14.19 -0.38
N PHE A 76 -14.47 13.17 -1.15
CA PHE A 76 -14.31 13.16 -2.60
C PHE A 76 -14.98 14.36 -3.27
N LEU A 77 -16.24 14.64 -2.91
CA LEU A 77 -16.99 15.77 -3.48
C LEU A 77 -16.38 17.12 -3.08
N ILE A 78 -15.93 17.28 -1.84
CA ILE A 78 -15.26 18.49 -1.35
C ILE A 78 -13.94 18.70 -2.09
N PHE A 79 -13.09 17.68 -2.19
CA PHE A 79 -11.79 17.81 -2.87
C PHE A 79 -11.95 18.09 -4.35
N LEU A 80 -12.88 17.40 -5.01
CA LEU A 80 -13.18 17.63 -6.42
C LEU A 80 -13.65 19.07 -6.67
N THR A 81 -14.48 19.62 -5.81
CA THR A 81 -14.91 21.01 -5.89
C THR A 81 -13.74 21.97 -5.70
N ARG A 82 -12.91 21.77 -4.67
CA ARG A 82 -11.72 22.60 -4.38
C ARG A 82 -10.70 22.55 -5.52
N HIS A 83 -10.43 21.35 -6.05
CA HIS A 83 -9.51 21.15 -7.16
C HIS A 83 -9.94 21.94 -8.40
N GLN A 84 -11.24 21.90 -8.73
CA GLN A 84 -11.77 22.62 -9.90
C GLN A 84 -11.82 24.15 -9.68
N LEU A 85 -12.08 24.62 -8.47
CA LEU A 85 -12.07 26.04 -8.15
C LEU A 85 -10.64 26.61 -8.15
N SER A 86 -9.64 25.83 -7.77
CA SER A 86 -8.23 26.23 -7.82
C SER A 86 -7.64 26.29 -9.24
N MET A 87 -8.34 25.74 -10.24
CA MET A 87 -7.95 25.84 -11.65
C MET A 87 -8.42 27.15 -12.31
N THR A 88 -9.24 27.99 -11.64
CA THR A 88 -9.49 29.35 -12.11
C THR A 88 -8.34 30.26 -11.65
N PRO A 89 -7.77 31.11 -12.55
CA PRO A 89 -6.61 31.92 -12.19
C PRO A 89 -7.02 33.11 -11.32
N SER A 90 -7.06 32.91 -10.00
CA SER A 90 -6.99 34.02 -9.04
C SER A 90 -6.59 33.50 -7.66
N ASP A 91 -5.40 33.93 -7.23
CA ASP A 91 -4.89 34.09 -5.88
C ASP A 91 -5.36 33.18 -4.76
N THR A 92 -4.57 32.13 -4.44
CA THR A 92 -4.42 31.69 -3.06
C THR A 92 -3.18 30.80 -2.87
N VAL A 93 -2.11 31.39 -2.36
CA VAL A 93 -0.85 30.71 -1.95
C VAL A 93 -1.04 29.84 -0.70
N SER A 94 -2.15 29.98 0.05
CA SER A 94 -2.42 29.25 1.29
C SER A 94 -3.06 27.88 1.11
N ASP A 95 -3.92 27.69 0.09
CA ASP A 95 -4.62 26.41 -0.16
C ASP A 95 -3.72 25.33 -0.73
N SER A 96 -2.72 25.71 -1.52
CA SER A 96 -1.76 24.73 -2.09
C SER A 96 -0.93 23.99 -1.03
N ARG A 97 -0.69 24.63 0.14
CA ARG A 97 0.04 23.99 1.25
C ARG A 97 -0.82 22.96 1.98
N ALA A 98 -2.10 23.22 2.20
CA ALA A 98 -3.02 22.29 2.85
C ALA A 98 -3.29 21.05 1.97
N ILE A 99 -3.52 21.23 0.68
CA ILE A 99 -3.69 20.15 -0.32
C ILE A 99 -2.43 19.31 -0.41
N LYS A 100 -1.25 19.95 -0.45
CA LYS A 100 0.05 19.27 -0.50
C LYS A 100 0.32 18.46 0.77
N ALA A 101 -0.02 19.00 1.95
CA ALA A 101 0.11 18.31 3.23
C ALA A 101 -0.83 17.10 3.32
N THR A 102 -2.05 17.20 2.84
CA THR A 102 -3.01 16.09 2.82
C THR A 102 -2.59 15.00 1.83
N LYS A 103 -2.08 15.38 0.65
CA LYS A 103 -1.52 14.44 -0.32
C LYS A 103 -0.32 13.67 0.25
N ILE A 104 0.61 14.38 0.90
CA ILE A 104 1.77 13.74 1.55
C ILE A 104 1.31 12.75 2.63
N ARG A 105 0.31 13.09 3.44
CA ARG A 105 -0.25 12.20 4.47
C ARG A 105 -0.85 10.95 3.85
N ASN A 106 -1.65 11.09 2.79
CA ASN A 106 -2.25 9.96 2.08
C ASN A 106 -1.19 9.07 1.42
N ASP A 107 -0.20 9.66 0.77
CA ASP A 107 0.91 8.92 0.17
C ASP A 107 1.70 8.11 1.22
N MET A 108 1.91 8.68 2.42
CA MET A 108 2.56 7.99 3.53
C MET A 108 1.69 6.83 4.08
N GLU A 109 0.38 7.01 4.15
CA GLU A 109 -0.55 5.96 4.59
C GLU A 109 -0.57 4.79 3.59
N ILE A 110 -0.64 5.09 2.28
CA ILE A 110 -0.55 4.07 1.23
C ILE A 110 0.79 3.34 1.31
N PHE A 111 1.89 4.08 1.47
CA PHE A 111 3.22 3.49 1.61
C PHE A 111 3.27 2.53 2.81
N ARG A 112 2.82 2.96 3.99
CA ARG A 112 2.79 2.13 5.21
C ARG A 112 2.00 0.84 4.99
N ARG A 113 0.78 0.94 4.47
CA ARG A 113 -0.09 -0.21 4.17
C ARG A 113 0.55 -1.20 3.20
N VAL A 114 1.20 -0.70 2.14
CA VAL A 114 1.90 -1.56 1.18
C VAL A 114 3.09 -2.27 1.82
N ILE A 115 3.85 -1.59 2.68
CA ILE A 115 4.98 -2.22 3.38
C ILE A 115 4.50 -3.30 4.35
N GLU A 116 3.47 -3.02 5.14
CA GLU A 116 2.84 -4.00 6.03
C GLU A 116 2.34 -5.24 5.25
N TYR A 117 1.69 -5.01 4.09
CA TYR A 117 1.28 -6.09 3.21
C TYR A 117 2.46 -6.91 2.71
N MET A 118 3.55 -6.28 2.27
CA MET A 118 4.76 -6.98 1.84
C MET A 118 5.41 -7.78 2.98
N GLU A 119 5.48 -7.21 4.18
CA GLU A 119 6.03 -7.87 5.38
C GLU A 119 5.18 -9.08 5.80
N ALA A 120 3.86 -8.97 5.72
CA ALA A 120 2.96 -10.09 6.01
C ALA A 120 3.04 -11.24 4.99
N ASN A 121 3.55 -10.96 3.78
CA ASN A 121 3.58 -11.93 2.67
C ASN A 121 5.01 -12.26 2.22
N LEU A 122 5.99 -12.29 3.15
CA LEU A 122 7.40 -12.58 2.82
C LEU A 122 7.63 -13.98 2.27
N SER A 123 6.78 -14.95 2.59
CA SER A 123 6.85 -16.31 2.04
C SER A 123 6.39 -16.41 0.59
N GLU A 124 5.65 -15.41 0.10
CA GLU A 124 5.04 -15.45 -1.21
C GLU A 124 5.96 -14.89 -2.32
N LYS A 125 5.71 -15.34 -3.54
CA LYS A 125 6.28 -14.74 -4.75
C LYS A 125 5.41 -13.56 -5.19
N LEU A 126 5.58 -12.41 -4.54
CA LEU A 126 4.82 -11.21 -4.88
C LEU A 126 5.23 -10.67 -6.25
N THR A 127 4.22 -10.36 -7.07
CA THR A 127 4.38 -9.60 -8.31
C THR A 127 3.87 -8.18 -8.10
N ILE A 128 4.38 -7.22 -8.89
CA ILE A 128 3.90 -5.83 -8.84
C ILE A 128 2.40 -5.76 -9.06
N GLN A 129 1.86 -6.57 -9.97
CA GLN A 129 0.42 -6.63 -10.26
C GLN A 129 -0.39 -7.08 -9.05
N LYS A 130 0.08 -8.12 -8.32
CA LYS A 130 -0.58 -8.60 -7.09
C LYS A 130 -0.57 -7.54 -6.01
N ILE A 131 0.59 -6.89 -5.77
CA ILE A 131 0.71 -5.81 -4.78
C ILE A 131 -0.24 -4.66 -5.13
N CYS A 132 -0.29 -4.22 -6.39
CA CYS A 132 -1.17 -3.14 -6.84
C CYS A 132 -2.65 -3.48 -6.64
N ARG A 133 -3.06 -4.70 -7.03
CA ARG A 133 -4.44 -5.15 -6.94
C ARG A 133 -4.91 -5.24 -5.48
N ASP A 134 -4.10 -5.89 -4.64
CA ASP A 134 -4.48 -6.20 -3.27
C ASP A 134 -4.43 -4.94 -2.36
N ASN A 135 -3.66 -3.91 -2.77
CA ASN A 135 -3.58 -2.63 -2.07
C ASN A 135 -4.34 -1.48 -2.77
N LEU A 136 -5.03 -1.76 -3.87
CA LEU A 136 -5.80 -0.78 -4.64
C LEU A 136 -4.99 0.48 -5.01
N VAL A 137 -3.74 0.27 -5.42
CA VAL A 137 -2.84 1.33 -5.84
C VAL A 137 -2.43 1.14 -7.30
N SER A 138 -2.33 2.21 -8.07
CA SER A 138 -1.84 2.12 -9.45
C SER A 138 -0.35 1.79 -9.47
N ARG A 139 0.11 1.10 -10.53
CA ARG A 139 1.52 0.74 -10.69
C ARG A 139 2.44 1.97 -10.66
N SER A 140 2.04 3.04 -11.34
CA SER A 140 2.81 4.29 -11.40
C SER A 140 2.90 4.97 -10.03
N GLN A 141 1.80 5.01 -9.28
CA GLN A 141 1.79 5.56 -7.93
C GLN A 141 2.67 4.73 -6.97
N LEU A 142 2.51 3.41 -6.98
CA LEU A 142 3.32 2.51 -6.17
C LEU A 142 4.81 2.66 -6.46
N GLN A 143 5.18 2.68 -7.74
CA GLN A 143 6.58 2.84 -8.16
C GLN A 143 7.16 4.16 -7.70
N LYS A 144 6.39 5.26 -7.85
CA LYS A 144 6.79 6.58 -7.38
C LYS A 144 6.97 6.62 -5.87
N LEU A 145 6.01 6.08 -5.09
CA LEU A 145 6.07 6.07 -3.64
C LEU A 145 7.27 5.29 -3.11
N ILE A 146 7.46 4.05 -3.58
CA ILE A 146 8.59 3.22 -3.13
C ILE A 146 9.93 3.90 -3.51
N MET A 147 10.06 4.40 -4.73
CA MET A 147 11.28 5.09 -5.16
C MET A 147 11.56 6.35 -4.33
N GLN A 148 10.54 7.16 -4.05
CA GLN A 148 10.70 8.39 -3.27
C GLN A 148 11.07 8.14 -1.81
N GLN A 149 10.53 7.06 -1.20
CA GLN A 149 10.76 6.76 0.21
C GLN A 149 12.00 5.92 0.47
N THR A 150 12.41 5.09 -0.50
CA THR A 150 13.47 4.10 -0.28
C THR A 150 14.65 4.22 -1.24
N GLY A 151 14.52 4.96 -2.33
CA GLY A 151 15.49 5.03 -3.40
C GLY A 151 15.59 3.75 -4.25
N MET A 152 14.68 2.78 -4.06
CA MET A 152 14.74 1.45 -4.66
C MET A 152 13.53 1.15 -5.53
N GLY A 153 13.66 0.19 -6.44
CA GLY A 153 12.53 -0.39 -7.15
C GLY A 153 11.67 -1.30 -6.24
N ILE A 154 10.40 -1.51 -6.61
CA ILE A 154 9.44 -2.28 -5.79
C ILE A 154 9.95 -3.69 -5.45
N ILE A 155 10.41 -4.45 -6.44
CA ILE A 155 10.88 -5.84 -6.24
C ILE A 155 12.23 -5.87 -5.51
N GLU A 156 13.07 -4.88 -5.76
CA GLU A 156 14.33 -4.70 -5.04
C GLU A 156 14.08 -4.45 -3.56
N TYR A 157 13.20 -3.52 -3.23
CA TYR A 157 12.80 -3.25 -1.85
C TYR A 157 12.21 -4.48 -1.17
N PHE A 158 11.34 -5.24 -1.85
CA PHE A 158 10.81 -6.50 -1.33
C PHE A 158 11.92 -7.52 -1.04
N SER A 159 12.94 -7.59 -1.89
CA SER A 159 14.11 -8.44 -1.64
C SER A 159 14.88 -8.00 -0.40
N HIS A 160 15.00 -6.68 -0.15
CA HIS A 160 15.61 -6.15 1.07
C HIS A 160 14.80 -6.51 2.33
N LEU A 161 13.45 -6.48 2.27
CA LEU A 161 12.58 -6.92 3.37
C LEU A 161 12.82 -8.40 3.71
N LYS A 162 12.86 -9.28 2.70
CA LYS A 162 13.18 -10.70 2.88
C LYS A 162 14.54 -10.92 3.53
N ILE A 163 15.57 -10.21 3.09
CA ILE A 163 16.92 -10.34 3.66
C ILE A 163 16.98 -9.77 5.08
N ARG A 164 16.22 -8.70 5.40
CA ARG A 164 16.09 -8.20 6.77
C ARG A 164 15.48 -9.27 7.69
N ALA A 165 14.40 -9.91 7.27
CA ALA A 165 13.79 -11.02 8.00
C ALA A 165 14.75 -12.22 8.14
N ALA A 166 15.51 -12.55 7.07
CA ALA A 166 16.53 -13.59 7.14
C ALA A 166 17.59 -13.31 8.21
N LYS A 167 18.07 -12.07 8.31
CA LYS A 167 19.03 -11.67 9.35
C LYS A 167 18.50 -11.92 10.76
N GLU A 168 17.23 -11.59 11.00
CA GLU A 168 16.60 -11.85 12.30
C GLU A 168 16.46 -13.35 12.58
N MET A 169 16.06 -14.14 11.59
CA MET A 169 15.97 -15.61 11.74
C MET A 169 17.36 -16.23 12.01
N ILE A 170 18.42 -15.74 11.36
CA ILE A 170 19.79 -16.18 11.63
C ILE A 170 20.23 -15.82 13.05
N ARG A 171 19.90 -14.63 13.54
CA ARG A 171 20.24 -14.20 14.92
C ARG A 171 19.58 -15.08 15.97
N THR A 172 18.36 -15.51 15.74
CA THR A 172 17.64 -16.39 16.68
C THR A 172 18.19 -17.83 16.73
N GLN A 173 19.00 -18.24 15.73
CA GLN A 173 19.60 -19.57 15.57
C GLN A 173 18.63 -20.77 15.65
N LYS A 174 17.31 -20.51 15.48
CA LYS A 174 16.27 -21.54 15.58
C LYS A 174 16.08 -22.32 14.28
N MET A 175 16.60 -21.83 13.18
CA MET A 175 16.41 -22.38 11.83
C MET A 175 17.75 -22.51 11.10
N ASN A 176 17.89 -23.56 10.29
CA ASN A 176 19.01 -23.67 9.36
C ASN A 176 18.72 -22.83 8.08
N PHE A 177 19.71 -22.63 7.23
CA PHE A 177 19.59 -21.79 6.04
C PHE A 177 18.58 -22.32 5.01
N THR A 178 18.39 -23.64 4.93
CA THR A 178 17.37 -24.26 4.08
C THR A 178 15.98 -23.88 4.57
N GLN A 179 15.72 -24.04 5.87
CA GLN A 179 14.44 -23.65 6.49
C GLN A 179 14.15 -22.15 6.34
N ILE A 180 15.18 -21.30 6.52
CA ILE A 180 15.04 -19.84 6.30
C ILE A 180 14.69 -19.54 4.84
N SER A 181 15.38 -20.19 3.89
CA SER A 181 15.12 -20.04 2.46
C SER A 181 13.67 -20.43 2.11
N ASP A 182 13.19 -21.56 2.63
CA ASP A 182 11.85 -22.06 2.39
C ASP A 182 10.79 -21.15 3.04
N THR A 183 11.01 -20.73 4.30
CA THR A 183 10.12 -19.83 5.02
C THR A 183 9.95 -18.49 4.30
N LEU A 184 11.00 -17.99 3.67
CA LEU A 184 10.98 -16.75 2.90
C LEU A 184 10.58 -16.95 1.43
N GLY A 185 10.15 -18.14 1.04
CA GLY A 185 9.66 -18.46 -0.31
C GLY A 185 10.68 -18.26 -1.41
N TYR A 186 11.94 -18.57 -1.15
CA TYR A 186 12.97 -18.64 -2.19
C TYR A 186 12.88 -19.99 -2.92
N SER A 187 13.14 -19.97 -4.23
CA SER A 187 13.09 -21.18 -5.06
C SER A 187 14.21 -22.18 -4.75
N SER A 188 15.30 -21.75 -4.13
CA SER A 188 16.39 -22.62 -3.67
C SER A 188 17.29 -21.87 -2.67
N ILE A 189 17.99 -22.64 -1.84
CA ILE A 189 19.02 -22.14 -0.92
C ILE A 189 20.16 -21.41 -1.67
N HIS A 190 20.47 -21.84 -2.87
CA HIS A 190 21.52 -21.19 -3.68
C HIS A 190 21.09 -19.81 -4.15
N TYR A 191 19.82 -19.66 -4.54
CA TYR A 191 19.28 -18.36 -4.92
C TYR A 191 19.19 -17.42 -3.71
N PHE A 192 18.73 -17.93 -2.56
CA PHE A 192 18.74 -17.22 -1.28
C PHE A 192 20.15 -16.71 -0.94
N SER A 193 21.17 -17.59 -0.94
CA SER A 193 22.53 -17.23 -0.58
C SER A 193 23.13 -16.15 -1.49
N ARG A 194 22.85 -16.22 -2.80
CA ARG A 194 23.25 -15.17 -3.77
C ARG A 194 22.56 -13.83 -3.49
N GLN A 195 21.26 -13.84 -3.21
CA GLN A 195 20.53 -12.61 -2.88
C GLN A 195 21.00 -12.04 -1.55
N PHE A 196 21.21 -12.87 -0.55
CA PHE A 196 21.75 -12.45 0.74
C PHE A 196 23.12 -11.77 0.56
N LYS A 197 24.05 -12.41 -0.16
CA LYS A 197 25.37 -11.83 -0.44
C LYS A 197 25.29 -10.54 -1.26
N LYS A 198 24.41 -10.49 -2.27
CA LYS A 198 24.21 -9.28 -3.09
C LYS A 198 23.78 -8.08 -2.24
N ILE A 199 22.89 -8.29 -1.26
CA ILE A 199 22.31 -7.21 -0.45
C ILE A 199 23.18 -6.87 0.76
N THR A 200 23.86 -7.86 1.36
CA THR A 200 24.60 -7.67 2.61
C THR A 200 26.13 -7.56 2.42
N GLY A 201 26.64 -7.95 1.25
CA GLY A 201 28.07 -8.04 0.96
C GLY A 201 28.71 -9.35 1.41
N MET A 202 28.08 -10.17 2.23
CA MET A 202 28.62 -11.41 2.80
C MET A 202 27.65 -12.58 2.66
N THR A 203 28.16 -13.82 2.72
CA THR A 203 27.28 -15.01 2.69
C THR A 203 26.52 -15.17 4.01
N PRO A 204 25.39 -15.94 4.04
CA PRO A 204 24.70 -16.26 5.30
C PRO A 204 25.62 -16.89 6.35
N SER A 205 26.57 -17.74 5.94
CA SER A 205 27.54 -18.37 6.83
C SER A 205 28.52 -17.36 7.42
N ASP A 206 29.07 -16.45 6.59
CA ASP A 206 29.97 -15.40 7.06
C ASP A 206 29.25 -14.46 8.03
N TYR A 207 27.98 -14.14 7.75
CA TYR A 207 27.13 -13.32 8.61
C TYR A 207 26.91 -13.99 9.98
N THR A 208 26.66 -15.31 10.01
CA THR A 208 26.53 -16.07 11.27
C THR A 208 27.83 -16.05 12.07
N SER A 209 28.98 -16.23 11.40
CA SER A 209 30.29 -16.19 12.05
C SER A 209 30.60 -14.81 12.64
N SER A 210 30.26 -13.73 11.91
CA SER A 210 30.46 -12.36 12.39
C SER A 210 29.62 -12.04 13.63
N ILE A 211 28.37 -12.55 13.72
CA ILE A 211 27.53 -12.36 14.90
C ILE A 211 28.09 -13.12 16.11
N LYS A 212 28.55 -14.36 15.92
CA LYS A 212 29.15 -15.15 17.00
C LYS A 212 30.41 -14.47 17.56
N ALA A 213 31.30 -13.98 16.69
CA ALA A 213 32.49 -13.25 17.10
C ALA A 213 32.20 -11.95 17.86
N MET A 214 31.04 -11.32 17.62
CA MET A 214 30.61 -10.14 18.39
C MET A 214 29.96 -10.49 19.73
N SER A 215 29.44 -11.73 19.87
CA SER A 215 28.75 -12.19 21.09
C SER A 215 29.72 -12.78 22.12
N ASP A 216 30.92 -13.18 21.72
CA ASP A 216 31.97 -13.74 22.57
C ASP A 216 33.10 -12.70 22.78
N PRO A 217 33.05 -11.86 23.82
CA PRO A 217 34.10 -10.83 24.08
C PRO A 217 35.45 -11.39 24.55
N GLU A 218 35.59 -12.71 24.75
CA GLU A 218 36.79 -13.32 25.33
C GLU A 218 37.90 -13.65 24.31
N THR A 219 37.72 -13.46 23.01
CA THR A 219 38.74 -13.79 21.99
C THR A 219 39.51 -12.58 21.38
N ALA A 220 39.23 -11.37 21.89
CA ALA A 220 39.95 -10.15 21.40
C ALA A 220 41.25 -9.80 22.19
N GLY A 221 41.81 -10.77 22.90
CA GLY A 221 43.00 -10.57 23.73
C GLY A 221 44.01 -11.74 23.67
N LYS A 222 44.57 -12.00 22.48
CA LYS A 222 45.86 -12.70 22.37
C LYS A 222 46.61 -12.26 21.14
#